data_83e2eaabfa3d7e8f7a7dabb6cc7289fd
#
_entry.id   83e2eaabfa3d7e8f7a7dabb6cc7289fd
#
_cell.length_a   1.000
_cell.length_b   1.000
_cell.length_c   1.000
_cell.angle_alpha   90.00
_cell.angle_beta   90.00
_cell.angle_gamma   90.00
#
_symmetry.space_group_name_H-M   'P 1'
#
loop_
_entity.id
_entity.type
_entity.pdbx_description
1 polymer ?
#
loop_
_entity_poly.entity_id
_entity_poly.type
_entity_poly.pdbx_seq_one_letter_code
_entity_poly.pdbx_strand_id
1 'polypeptide(L)'
;TLDSAYYRDALDAIRGPDSPPLLEKYIQVEIDHRNIINQFRGLRQGINGEDRDALMIGGGKISKAVLKTASMADSNEGVLEALRRATSFDDTGFDDAIQASATSLDPVVSLLQEQRNSMMRRFSYLNPLSAFPVIHYIESKVLEVQNIRLLVRGKAAGLSDEVIEAHMNL
;
A
#
# COMPACT_ATOMS: atom_id res chain seq x y z
N THR A 1 -9.35 -13.52 7.18
CA THR A 1 -7.87 -13.49 7.26
C THR A 1 -7.41 -12.83 8.55
N LEU A 2 -6.16 -13.07 8.96
CA LEU A 2 -5.54 -12.42 10.12
C LEU A 2 -5.53 -10.89 9.95
N ASP A 3 -5.16 -10.42 8.75
CA ASP A 3 -5.14 -9.00 8.41
C ASP A 3 -6.53 -8.36 8.55
N SER A 4 -7.58 -9.05 8.11
CA SER A 4 -8.96 -8.55 8.24
C SER A 4 -9.38 -8.38 9.71
N ALA A 5 -8.97 -9.28 10.59
CA ALA A 5 -9.23 -9.15 12.02
C ALA A 5 -8.44 -7.98 12.62
N TYR A 6 -7.15 -7.90 12.30
CA TYR A 6 -6.26 -6.82 12.77
C TYR A 6 -6.80 -5.42 12.41
N TYR A 7 -7.13 -5.19 11.13
CA TYR A 7 -7.59 -3.88 10.69
C TYR A 7 -8.99 -3.53 11.21
N ARG A 8 -9.87 -4.52 11.35
CA ARG A 8 -11.16 -4.31 12.01
C ARG A 8 -10.96 -3.87 13.46
N ASP A 9 -10.17 -4.60 14.23
CA ASP A 9 -9.91 -4.30 15.62
C ASP A 9 -9.19 -2.94 15.79
N ALA A 10 -8.27 -2.60 14.87
CA ALA A 10 -7.62 -1.29 14.84
C ALA A 10 -8.61 -0.14 14.56
N LEU A 11 -9.53 -0.31 13.60
CA LEU A 11 -10.56 0.69 13.31
C LEU A 11 -11.54 0.83 14.47
N ASP A 12 -11.95 -0.28 15.08
CA ASP A 12 -12.88 -0.27 16.21
C ASP A 12 -12.25 0.41 17.45
N ALA A 13 -10.96 0.22 17.68
CA ALA A 13 -10.24 0.85 18.78
C ALA A 13 -10.13 2.39 18.68
N ILE A 14 -10.13 2.93 17.46
CA ILE A 14 -9.99 4.38 17.23
C ILE A 14 -11.33 5.08 16.98
N ARG A 15 -12.41 4.35 16.70
CA ARG A 15 -13.74 4.90 16.46
C ARG A 15 -14.43 5.19 17.79
N GLY A 16 -14.83 6.46 17.98
CA GLY A 16 -15.52 6.91 19.19
C GLY A 16 -15.81 8.41 19.11
N PRO A 17 -16.39 9.00 20.16
CA PRO A 17 -16.70 10.44 20.19
C PRO A 17 -15.47 11.34 19.98
N ASP A 18 -14.32 10.89 20.42
CA ASP A 18 -13.03 11.59 20.32
C ASP A 18 -12.13 10.99 19.21
N SER A 19 -12.73 10.32 18.23
CA SER A 19 -12.00 9.68 17.13
C SER A 19 -11.08 10.67 16.41
N PRO A 20 -9.77 10.37 16.29
CA PRO A 20 -8.86 11.19 15.49
C PRO A 20 -9.08 10.93 14.00
N PRO A 21 -9.75 11.84 13.25
CA PRO A 21 -10.20 11.57 11.87
C PRO A 21 -9.04 11.32 10.90
N LEU A 22 -7.88 11.89 11.17
CA LEU A 22 -6.68 11.66 10.36
C LEU A 22 -6.08 10.27 10.59
N LEU A 23 -6.17 9.72 11.81
CA LEU A 23 -5.69 8.37 12.10
C LEU A 23 -6.60 7.32 11.44
N GLU A 24 -7.91 7.52 11.48
CA GLU A 24 -8.84 6.67 10.74
C GLU A 24 -8.54 6.73 9.24
N LYS A 25 -8.35 7.93 8.70
CA LYS A 25 -7.96 8.10 7.28
C LYS A 25 -6.66 7.36 6.94
N TYR A 26 -5.67 7.42 7.81
CA TYR A 26 -4.40 6.69 7.62
C TYR A 26 -4.61 5.19 7.54
N ILE A 27 -5.35 4.61 8.50
CA ILE A 27 -5.64 3.17 8.52
C ILE A 27 -6.46 2.75 7.29
N GLN A 28 -7.43 3.57 6.86
CA GLN A 28 -8.21 3.30 5.66
C GLN A 28 -7.35 3.26 4.39
N VAL A 29 -6.39 4.17 4.25
CA VAL A 29 -5.44 4.16 3.12
C VAL A 29 -4.51 2.94 3.19
N GLU A 30 -4.05 2.57 4.37
CA GLU A 30 -3.24 1.35 4.56
C GLU A 30 -4.01 0.10 4.11
N ILE A 31 -5.30 0.00 4.45
CA ILE A 31 -6.17 -1.08 3.99
C ILE A 31 -6.29 -1.08 2.46
N ASP A 32 -6.53 0.09 1.85
CA ASP A 32 -6.66 0.21 0.40
C ASP A 32 -5.38 -0.20 -0.31
N HIS A 33 -4.22 0.24 0.18
CA HIS A 33 -2.92 -0.17 -0.38
C HIS A 33 -2.70 -1.69 -0.29
N ARG A 34 -3.06 -2.30 0.84
CA ARG A 34 -3.00 -3.76 0.97
C ARG A 34 -3.92 -4.48 0.00
N ASN A 35 -5.14 -3.99 -0.15
CA ASN A 35 -6.10 -4.54 -1.11
C ASN A 35 -5.58 -4.43 -2.55
N ILE A 36 -5.01 -3.28 -2.94
CA ILE A 36 -4.41 -3.07 -4.26
C ILE A 36 -3.27 -4.08 -4.50
N ILE A 37 -2.34 -4.20 -3.55
CA ILE A 37 -1.22 -5.15 -3.66
C ILE A 37 -1.75 -6.59 -3.76
N ASN A 38 -2.77 -6.95 -2.97
CA ASN A 38 -3.35 -8.29 -3.00
C ASN A 38 -4.04 -8.59 -4.33
N GLN A 39 -4.66 -7.60 -4.99
CA GLN A 39 -5.25 -7.76 -6.32
C GLN A 39 -4.19 -8.12 -7.37
N PHE A 40 -3.15 -7.31 -7.47
CA PHE A 40 -2.07 -7.56 -8.44
C PHE A 40 -1.28 -8.83 -8.14
N ARG A 41 -1.04 -9.12 -6.85
CA ARG A 41 -0.35 -10.34 -6.43
C ARG A 41 -1.19 -11.59 -6.73
N GLY A 42 -2.48 -11.56 -6.41
CA GLY A 42 -3.40 -12.65 -6.67
C GLY A 42 -3.56 -12.92 -8.17
N LEU A 43 -3.68 -11.86 -8.98
CA LEU A 43 -3.72 -11.99 -10.44
C LEU A 43 -2.45 -12.67 -10.97
N ARG A 44 -1.29 -12.22 -10.52
CA ARG A 44 0.00 -12.77 -10.93
C ARG A 44 0.18 -14.24 -10.53
N GLN A 45 -0.39 -14.64 -9.40
CA GLN A 45 -0.38 -16.03 -8.92
C GLN A 45 -1.46 -16.90 -9.57
N GLY A 46 -2.27 -16.36 -10.50
CA GLY A 46 -3.35 -17.07 -11.14
C GLY A 46 -4.52 -17.42 -10.21
N ILE A 47 -4.66 -16.69 -9.09
CA ILE A 47 -5.79 -16.87 -8.18
C ILE A 47 -7.07 -16.37 -8.87
N ASN A 48 -8.11 -17.19 -8.86
CA ASN A 48 -9.39 -16.83 -9.48
C ASN A 48 -10.04 -15.61 -8.80
N GLY A 49 -11.00 -14.96 -9.49
CA GLY A 49 -11.60 -13.72 -9.02
C GLY A 49 -12.36 -13.85 -7.70
N GLU A 50 -13.04 -14.98 -7.48
CA GLU A 50 -13.82 -15.21 -6.24
C GLU A 50 -12.90 -15.35 -5.02
N ASP A 51 -11.80 -16.08 -5.16
CA ASP A 51 -10.81 -16.23 -4.09
C ASP A 51 -10.07 -14.92 -3.85
N ARG A 52 -9.78 -14.12 -4.90
CA ARG A 52 -9.21 -12.78 -4.74
C ARG A 52 -10.15 -11.85 -3.98
N ASP A 53 -11.46 -11.86 -4.29
CA ASP A 53 -12.46 -11.08 -3.56
C ASP A 53 -12.54 -11.48 -2.09
N ALA A 54 -12.45 -12.78 -1.79
CA ALA A 54 -12.45 -13.29 -0.42
C ALA A 54 -11.22 -12.87 0.41
N LEU A 55 -10.12 -12.50 -0.24
CA LEU A 55 -8.90 -11.97 0.41
C LEU A 55 -8.98 -10.48 0.75
N MET A 56 -9.98 -9.76 0.25
CA MET A 56 -10.09 -8.31 0.46
C MET A 56 -10.39 -7.94 1.90
N ILE A 57 -9.72 -6.93 2.38
CA ILE A 57 -9.83 -6.39 3.73
C ILE A 57 -10.90 -5.29 3.70
N GLY A 58 -11.89 -5.38 4.59
CA GLY A 58 -12.91 -4.36 4.75
C GLY A 58 -12.43 -3.16 5.56
N GLY A 59 -13.08 -2.01 5.38
CA GLY A 59 -12.82 -0.80 6.17
C GLY A 59 -11.99 0.26 5.46
N GLY A 60 -11.48 -0.01 4.27
CA GLY A 60 -10.84 0.99 3.41
C GLY A 60 -11.83 1.99 2.81
N LYS A 61 -11.34 2.93 2.03
CA LYS A 61 -12.12 3.94 1.30
C LYS A 61 -12.63 3.43 -0.03
N ILE A 62 -11.91 2.48 -0.64
CA ILE A 62 -12.35 1.83 -1.87
C ILE A 62 -13.55 0.94 -1.54
N SER A 63 -14.65 1.14 -2.26
CA SER A 63 -15.88 0.39 -2.01
C SER A 63 -15.72 -1.09 -2.36
N LYS A 64 -16.47 -1.95 -1.66
CA LYS A 64 -16.50 -3.39 -1.96
C LYS A 64 -16.90 -3.69 -3.40
N ALA A 65 -17.78 -2.89 -3.99
CA ALA A 65 -18.18 -3.07 -5.39
C ALA A 65 -17.02 -2.87 -6.37
N VAL A 66 -16.20 -1.84 -6.13
CA VAL A 66 -14.98 -1.60 -6.92
C VAL A 66 -13.97 -2.72 -6.72
N LEU A 67 -13.69 -3.11 -5.48
CA LEU A 67 -12.76 -4.21 -5.17
C LEU A 67 -13.22 -5.52 -5.82
N LYS A 68 -14.51 -5.84 -5.76
CA LYS A 68 -15.06 -7.01 -6.43
C LYS A 68 -14.88 -6.95 -7.95
N THR A 69 -15.13 -5.79 -8.56
CA THR A 69 -14.92 -5.61 -10.01
C THR A 69 -13.44 -5.81 -10.36
N ALA A 70 -12.53 -5.25 -9.55
CA ALA A 70 -11.08 -5.45 -9.71
C ALA A 70 -10.68 -6.92 -9.55
N SER A 71 -11.29 -7.65 -8.62
CA SER A 71 -11.03 -9.08 -8.40
C SER A 71 -11.46 -9.95 -9.60
N MET A 72 -12.47 -9.54 -10.36
CA MET A 72 -12.93 -10.28 -11.53
C MET A 72 -12.15 -9.95 -12.82
N ALA A 73 -11.25 -8.99 -12.77
CA ALA A 73 -10.42 -8.63 -13.92
C ALA A 73 -9.33 -9.69 -14.18
N ASP A 74 -9.05 -9.96 -15.46
CA ASP A 74 -8.08 -10.97 -15.89
C ASP A 74 -6.73 -10.37 -16.31
N SER A 75 -6.58 -9.03 -16.22
CA SER A 75 -5.35 -8.33 -16.58
C SER A 75 -5.03 -7.21 -15.58
N ASN A 76 -3.77 -6.78 -15.52
CA ASN A 76 -3.34 -5.66 -14.69
C ASN A 76 -4.07 -4.36 -15.07
N GLU A 77 -4.24 -4.12 -16.36
CA GLU A 77 -4.96 -2.97 -16.90
C GLU A 77 -6.44 -3.00 -16.49
N GLY A 78 -7.07 -4.18 -16.53
CA GLY A 78 -8.45 -4.36 -16.07
C GLY A 78 -8.60 -4.11 -14.58
N VAL A 79 -7.65 -4.54 -13.76
CA VAL A 79 -7.62 -4.23 -12.32
C VAL A 79 -7.51 -2.71 -12.12
N LEU A 80 -6.57 -2.05 -12.83
CA LEU A 80 -6.37 -0.60 -12.71
C LEU A 80 -7.63 0.17 -13.15
N GLU A 81 -8.24 -0.21 -14.27
CA GLU A 81 -9.47 0.40 -14.76
C GLU A 81 -10.63 0.29 -13.75
N ALA A 82 -10.73 -0.85 -13.09
CA ALA A 82 -11.72 -1.02 -12.02
C ALA A 82 -11.42 -0.12 -10.83
N LEU A 83 -10.16 -0.01 -10.39
CA LEU A 83 -9.74 0.84 -9.28
C LEU A 83 -9.95 2.33 -9.55
N ARG A 84 -9.77 2.80 -10.79
CA ARG A 84 -10.03 4.19 -11.24
C ARG A 84 -11.47 4.65 -11.03
N ARG A 85 -12.42 3.73 -10.85
CA ARG A 85 -13.81 4.08 -10.50
C ARG A 85 -13.99 4.54 -9.07
N ALA A 86 -13.00 4.30 -8.21
CA ALA A 86 -13.00 4.81 -6.84
C ALA A 86 -12.44 6.23 -6.79
N THR A 87 -13.22 7.19 -6.33
CA THR A 87 -12.79 8.59 -6.17
C THR A 87 -11.67 8.78 -5.14
N SER A 88 -11.45 7.78 -4.31
CA SER A 88 -10.38 7.76 -3.30
C SER A 88 -9.07 7.17 -3.81
N PHE A 89 -9.05 6.62 -5.01
CA PHE A 89 -7.87 6.04 -5.63
C PHE A 89 -7.06 7.12 -6.33
N ASP A 90 -5.78 7.22 -5.96
CA ASP A 90 -4.82 8.08 -6.65
C ASP A 90 -4.07 7.22 -7.67
N ASP A 91 -4.39 7.40 -8.95
CA ASP A 91 -3.80 6.63 -10.05
C ASP A 91 -2.50 7.22 -10.61
N THR A 92 -2.00 8.29 -9.99
CA THR A 92 -0.78 8.97 -10.44
C THR A 92 0.41 8.01 -10.43
N GLY A 93 1.03 7.82 -11.59
CA GLY A 93 2.20 6.95 -11.77
C GLY A 93 1.88 5.45 -11.88
N PHE A 94 0.62 5.02 -11.77
CA PHE A 94 0.29 3.59 -11.85
C PHE A 94 0.51 2.98 -13.23
N ASP A 95 0.28 3.70 -14.31
CA ASP A 95 0.53 3.17 -15.67
C ASP A 95 2.01 2.82 -15.85
N ASP A 96 2.90 3.70 -15.46
CA ASP A 96 4.35 3.49 -15.52
C ASP A 96 4.78 2.34 -14.58
N ALA A 97 4.26 2.33 -13.36
CA ALA A 97 4.54 1.28 -12.38
C ALA A 97 4.08 -0.11 -12.87
N ILE A 98 2.92 -0.21 -13.52
CA ILE A 98 2.41 -1.47 -14.08
C ILE A 98 3.26 -1.91 -15.27
N GLN A 99 3.65 -1.00 -16.17
CA GLN A 99 4.55 -1.32 -17.28
C GLN A 99 5.91 -1.82 -16.77
N ALA A 100 6.46 -1.17 -15.74
CA ALA A 100 7.71 -1.61 -15.09
C ALA A 100 7.56 -2.93 -14.31
N SER A 101 6.34 -3.34 -13.99
CA SER A 101 6.04 -4.53 -13.18
C SER A 101 5.98 -5.84 -13.99
N ALA A 102 6.63 -5.93 -15.14
CA ALA A 102 6.62 -7.14 -15.97
C ALA A 102 7.18 -8.37 -15.21
N THR A 103 8.24 -8.19 -14.44
CA THR A 103 8.92 -9.27 -13.69
C THR A 103 8.66 -9.26 -12.20
N SER A 104 8.48 -8.11 -11.58
CA SER A 104 8.23 -7.94 -10.14
C SER A 104 7.13 -6.93 -9.89
N LEU A 105 6.41 -7.03 -8.76
CA LEU A 105 5.46 -6.02 -8.28
C LEU A 105 6.13 -4.88 -7.51
N ASP A 106 7.45 -4.90 -7.37
CA ASP A 106 8.18 -3.88 -6.61
C ASP A 106 7.88 -2.45 -7.07
N PRO A 107 7.74 -2.12 -8.38
CA PRO A 107 7.37 -0.78 -8.80
C PRO A 107 6.01 -0.31 -8.27
N VAL A 108 5.00 -1.18 -8.25
CA VAL A 108 3.68 -0.86 -7.69
C VAL A 108 3.75 -0.72 -6.18
N VAL A 109 4.48 -1.59 -5.50
CA VAL A 109 4.67 -1.53 -4.04
C VAL A 109 5.40 -0.26 -3.65
N SER A 110 6.47 0.11 -4.35
CA SER A 110 7.23 1.35 -4.11
C SER A 110 6.39 2.60 -4.33
N LEU A 111 5.59 2.63 -5.41
CA LEU A 111 4.67 3.73 -5.68
C LEU A 111 3.66 3.94 -4.53
N LEU A 112 3.00 2.86 -4.09
CA LEU A 112 2.06 2.92 -2.97
C LEU A 112 2.73 3.36 -1.66
N GLN A 113 3.97 2.92 -1.44
CA GLN A 113 4.76 3.31 -0.28
C GLN A 113 5.12 4.80 -0.32
N GLU A 114 5.49 5.32 -1.49
CA GLU A 114 5.76 6.75 -1.67
C GLU A 114 4.50 7.60 -1.46
N GLN A 115 3.35 7.21 -2.02
CA GLN A 115 2.08 7.88 -1.78
C GLN A 115 1.74 7.91 -0.29
N ARG A 116 1.93 6.80 0.44
CA ARG A 116 1.73 6.74 1.89
C ARG A 116 2.68 7.65 2.65
N ASN A 117 3.97 7.64 2.31
CA ASN A 117 4.98 8.47 2.95
C ASN A 117 4.69 9.97 2.74
N SER A 118 4.31 10.35 1.52
CA SER A 118 3.91 11.72 1.20
C SER A 118 2.68 12.17 2.01
N MET A 119 1.68 11.31 2.14
CA MET A 119 0.52 11.57 2.99
C MET A 119 0.91 11.75 4.45
N MET A 120 1.77 10.86 4.99
CA MET A 120 2.24 10.93 6.38
C MET A 120 3.05 12.19 6.66
N ARG A 121 3.94 12.57 5.74
CA ARG A 121 4.70 13.83 5.81
C ARG A 121 3.76 15.02 5.87
N ARG A 122 2.74 15.04 5.03
CA ARG A 122 1.71 16.11 5.01
C ARG A 122 0.93 16.14 6.32
N PHE A 123 0.49 15.02 6.86
CA PHE A 123 -0.26 14.97 8.12
C PHE A 123 0.61 15.42 9.30
N SER A 124 1.86 14.99 9.34
CA SER A 124 2.84 15.40 10.34
C SER A 124 3.07 16.91 10.34
N TYR A 125 3.26 17.50 9.14
CA TYR A 125 3.48 18.94 8.99
C TYR A 125 2.24 19.78 9.37
N LEU A 126 1.06 19.36 8.93
CA LEU A 126 -0.18 20.10 9.19
C LEU A 126 -0.68 19.96 10.64
N ASN A 127 -0.26 18.90 11.33
CA ASN A 127 -0.73 18.59 12.70
C ASN A 127 0.47 18.24 13.61
N PRO A 128 1.35 19.21 13.91
CA PRO A 128 2.61 18.94 14.61
C PRO A 128 2.40 18.50 16.08
N LEU A 129 1.25 18.79 16.67
CA LEU A 129 0.91 18.40 18.05
C LEU A 129 0.12 17.08 18.13
N SER A 130 -0.05 16.41 17.01
CA SER A 130 -0.73 15.10 16.94
C SER A 130 0.26 13.95 17.08
N ALA A 131 -0.23 12.70 17.01
CA ALA A 131 0.62 11.51 16.96
C ALA A 131 1.39 11.35 15.63
N PHE A 132 1.03 12.08 14.57
CA PHE A 132 1.61 11.89 13.24
C PHE A 132 3.11 12.15 13.12
N PRO A 133 3.70 13.15 13.77
CA PRO A 133 5.16 13.30 13.77
C PRO A 133 5.89 12.06 14.32
N VAL A 134 5.32 11.44 15.36
CA VAL A 134 5.89 10.24 15.97
C VAL A 134 5.72 9.03 15.03
N ILE A 135 4.54 8.85 14.47
CA ILE A 135 4.26 7.75 13.50
C ILE A 135 5.16 7.91 12.27
N HIS A 136 5.26 9.12 11.72
CA HIS A 136 6.14 9.40 10.58
C HIS A 136 7.61 9.10 10.89
N TYR A 137 8.07 9.47 12.09
CA TYR A 137 9.43 9.14 12.52
C TYR A 137 9.66 7.62 12.61
N ILE A 138 8.71 6.87 13.19
CA ILE A 138 8.79 5.41 13.28
C ILE A 138 8.81 4.78 11.88
N GLU A 139 7.91 5.17 10.98
CA GLU A 139 7.87 4.69 9.59
C GLU A 139 9.18 4.98 8.85
N SER A 140 9.72 6.20 9.00
CA SER A 140 11.00 6.58 8.40
C SER A 140 12.16 5.72 8.94
N LYS A 141 12.15 5.38 10.23
CA LYS A 141 13.16 4.47 10.82
C LYS A 141 12.99 3.04 10.35
N VAL A 142 11.78 2.57 10.13
CA VAL A 142 11.55 1.25 9.54
C VAL A 142 12.12 1.18 8.12
N LEU A 143 11.88 2.20 7.29
CA LEU A 143 12.46 2.31 5.95
C LEU A 143 13.99 2.36 5.97
N GLU A 144 14.57 3.17 6.83
CA GLU A 144 16.03 3.24 7.01
C GLU A 144 16.63 1.85 7.33
N VAL A 145 16.01 1.11 8.26
CA VAL A 145 16.45 -0.25 8.59
C VAL A 145 16.29 -1.21 7.42
N GLN A 146 15.22 -1.08 6.63
CA GLN A 146 15.03 -1.88 5.41
C GLN A 146 16.10 -1.59 4.37
N ASN A 147 16.41 -0.32 4.12
CA ASN A 147 17.46 0.10 3.20
C ASN A 147 18.85 -0.37 3.64
N ILE A 148 19.19 -0.24 4.93
CA ILE A 148 20.45 -0.76 5.49
C ILE A 148 20.52 -2.29 5.29
N ARG A 149 19.44 -3.00 5.57
CA ARG A 149 19.38 -4.46 5.39
C ARG A 149 19.55 -4.86 3.92
N LEU A 150 18.92 -4.11 3.01
CA LEU A 150 19.07 -4.30 1.56
C LEU A 150 20.52 -4.08 1.12
N LEU A 151 21.15 -2.98 1.57
CA LEU A 151 22.53 -2.65 1.28
C LEU A 151 23.48 -3.77 1.76
N VAL A 152 23.35 -4.19 3.02
CA VAL A 152 24.21 -5.24 3.58
C VAL A 152 24.05 -6.56 2.84
N ARG A 153 22.80 -6.99 2.57
CA ARG A 153 22.53 -8.23 1.84
C ARG A 153 22.95 -8.16 0.38
N GLY A 154 22.70 -7.04 -0.30
CA GLY A 154 23.11 -6.81 -1.68
C GLY A 154 24.61 -6.88 -1.84
N LYS A 155 25.36 -6.19 -0.97
CA LYS A 155 26.83 -6.27 -0.96
C LYS A 155 27.34 -7.67 -0.66
N ALA A 156 26.77 -8.36 0.32
CA ALA A 156 27.12 -9.74 0.64
C ALA A 156 26.85 -10.72 -0.53
N ALA A 157 25.84 -10.44 -1.35
CA ALA A 157 25.51 -11.20 -2.55
C ALA A 157 26.32 -10.78 -3.79
N GLY A 158 27.20 -9.76 -3.69
CA GLY A 158 28.02 -9.27 -4.80
C GLY A 158 27.25 -8.45 -5.85
N LEU A 159 26.11 -7.88 -5.49
CA LEU A 159 25.34 -7.01 -6.39
C LEU A 159 26.07 -5.67 -6.60
N SER A 160 25.94 -5.10 -7.80
CA SER A 160 26.46 -3.77 -8.09
C SER A 160 25.69 -2.67 -7.34
N ASP A 161 26.34 -1.51 -7.16
CA ASP A 161 25.73 -0.40 -6.44
C ASP A 161 24.48 0.12 -7.14
N GLU A 162 24.49 0.18 -8.48
CA GLU A 162 23.34 0.60 -9.28
C GLU A 162 22.12 -0.30 -9.05
N VAL A 163 22.33 -1.63 -8.93
CA VAL A 163 21.26 -2.57 -8.67
C VAL A 163 20.72 -2.39 -7.25
N ILE A 164 21.59 -2.15 -6.28
CA ILE A 164 21.17 -1.93 -4.89
C ILE A 164 20.40 -0.61 -4.78
N GLU A 165 20.92 0.49 -5.35
CA GLU A 165 20.28 1.80 -5.34
C GLU A 165 18.91 1.79 -6.01
N ALA A 166 18.76 1.08 -7.13
CA ALA A 166 17.49 0.95 -7.84
C ALA A 166 16.36 0.31 -7.00
N HIS A 167 16.70 -0.41 -5.94
CA HIS A 167 15.74 -1.06 -5.03
C HIS A 167 15.63 -0.37 -3.67
N MET A 168 16.40 0.70 -3.42
CA MET A 168 16.29 1.47 -2.19
C MET A 168 15.08 2.41 -2.24
N ASN A 169 14.35 2.49 -1.15
CA ASN A 169 13.29 3.49 -0.96
C ASN A 169 13.92 4.72 -0.26
N LEU A 170 14.26 5.74 -1.02
CA LEU A 170 14.88 6.99 -0.56
C LEU A 170 13.86 8.10 -0.34
#